data_bffa4faa72d979074115354202a0fc55
#
_entry.id   bffa4faa72d979074115354202a0fc55
#
_cell.length_a   1.000
_cell.length_b   1.000
_cell.length_c   1.000
_cell.angle_alpha   90.00
_cell.angle_beta   90.00
_cell.angle_gamma   90.00
#
_symmetry.space_group_name_H-M   'P 1'
#
loop_
_entity.id
_entity.type
_entity.pdbx_description
1 polymer ?
#
loop_
_entity_poly.entity_id
_entity_poly.type
_entity_poly.pdbx_seq_one_letter_code
_entity_poly.pdbx_strand_id
1 'polypeptide(L)'
;MDGAIHRAGGPAIMRELDEIRARIGRCPAGGAVTTTAGRLPARYVFHAVGPVYRDGKHGEPDLLASCYRTCLKLADQRQAASVSFPAISTGVYGYPLDEAAEVAIRAVGAYLKAEETSVREVLFVLFTGDACEAFAAALGRYAAERLEGLE
;
A
#
# COMPACT_ATOMS: atom_id res chain seq x y z
N MET A 1 7.92 -9.75 -0.77
CA MET A 1 6.46 -9.74 -0.59
C MET A 1 5.72 -10.25 -1.81
N ASP A 2 6.01 -9.70 -2.98
CA ASP A 2 5.35 -10.09 -4.23
C ASP A 2 5.44 -11.60 -4.50
N GLY A 3 6.64 -12.17 -4.39
CA GLY A 3 6.83 -13.61 -4.56
C GLY A 3 6.01 -14.46 -3.58
N ALA A 4 5.88 -14.02 -2.34
CA ALA A 4 5.09 -14.75 -1.33
C ALA A 4 3.60 -14.74 -1.68
N ILE A 5 3.08 -13.62 -2.15
CA ILE A 5 1.68 -13.48 -2.58
C ILE A 5 1.40 -14.39 -3.77
N HIS A 6 2.28 -14.42 -4.78
CA HIS A 6 2.13 -15.29 -5.95
C HIS A 6 2.20 -16.77 -5.58
N ARG A 7 3.12 -17.15 -4.69
CA ARG A 7 3.24 -18.56 -4.25
C ARG A 7 1.98 -19.02 -3.51
N ALA A 8 1.48 -18.20 -2.59
CA ALA A 8 0.30 -18.55 -1.80
C ALA A 8 -0.99 -18.49 -2.61
N GLY A 9 -1.11 -17.51 -3.51
CA GLY A 9 -2.31 -17.32 -4.33
C GLY A 9 -2.46 -18.26 -5.49
N GLY A 10 -1.35 -18.83 -5.95
CA GLY A 10 -1.33 -19.75 -7.08
C GLY A 10 -1.26 -19.04 -8.43
N PRO A 11 -1.34 -19.81 -9.55
CA PRO A 11 -1.07 -19.27 -10.88
C PRO A 11 -2.14 -18.33 -11.45
N ALA A 12 -3.33 -18.31 -10.87
CA ALA A 12 -4.43 -17.48 -11.37
C ALA A 12 -4.09 -15.98 -11.34
N ILE A 13 -3.38 -15.54 -10.29
CA ILE A 13 -3.01 -14.14 -10.13
C ILE A 13 -2.10 -13.68 -11.28
N MET A 14 -1.08 -14.46 -11.61
CA MET A 14 -0.16 -14.13 -12.70
C MET A 14 -0.87 -14.11 -14.05
N ARG A 15 -1.79 -15.06 -14.29
CA ARG A 15 -2.58 -15.08 -15.52
C ARG A 15 -3.40 -13.79 -15.68
N GLU A 16 -4.05 -13.34 -14.62
CA GLU A 16 -4.83 -12.10 -14.64
C GLU A 16 -3.93 -10.88 -14.87
N LEU A 17 -2.76 -10.85 -14.24
CA LEU A 17 -1.78 -9.76 -14.45
C LEU A 17 -1.29 -9.72 -15.89
N ASP A 18 -1.03 -10.89 -16.51
CA ASP A 18 -0.61 -10.97 -17.91
C ASP A 18 -1.71 -10.45 -18.83
N GLU A 19 -2.97 -10.79 -18.56
CA GLU A 19 -4.11 -10.28 -19.32
C GLU A 19 -4.25 -8.76 -19.20
N ILE A 20 -4.09 -8.21 -17.98
CA ILE A 20 -4.14 -6.77 -17.76
C ILE A 20 -2.99 -6.09 -18.51
N ARG A 21 -1.79 -6.63 -18.43
CA ARG A 21 -0.62 -6.08 -19.11
C ARG A 21 -0.79 -6.06 -20.63
N ALA A 22 -1.42 -7.11 -21.18
CA ALA A 22 -1.74 -7.18 -22.60
C ALA A 22 -2.75 -6.11 -23.03
N ARG A 23 -3.69 -5.75 -22.15
CA ARG A 23 -4.72 -4.73 -22.45
C ARG A 23 -4.24 -3.30 -22.29
N ILE A 24 -3.56 -3.00 -21.18
CA ILE A 24 -3.26 -1.61 -20.79
C ILE A 24 -1.76 -1.31 -20.72
N GLY A 25 -0.90 -2.32 -20.94
CA GLY A 25 0.54 -2.16 -20.83
C GLY A 25 1.01 -2.14 -19.37
N ARG A 26 2.16 -1.51 -19.13
CA ARG A 26 2.75 -1.42 -17.80
C ARG A 26 1.99 -0.45 -16.91
N CYS A 27 1.75 -0.87 -15.67
CA CYS A 27 1.26 0.04 -14.63
C CYS A 27 2.42 0.95 -14.18
N PRO A 28 2.26 2.27 -14.24
CA PRO A 28 3.33 3.19 -13.82
C PRO A 28 3.51 3.19 -12.30
N ALA A 29 4.67 3.64 -11.84
CA ALA A 29 4.93 3.86 -10.42
C ALA A 29 3.86 4.78 -9.82
N GLY A 30 3.41 4.49 -8.62
CA GLY A 30 2.32 5.20 -7.97
C GLY A 30 0.93 4.68 -8.32
N GLY A 31 0.82 3.82 -9.33
CA GLY A 31 -0.43 3.19 -9.73
C GLY A 31 -0.61 1.80 -9.16
N ALA A 32 -1.77 1.21 -9.42
CA ALA A 32 -2.08 -0.16 -9.01
C ALA A 32 -3.12 -0.77 -9.92
N VAL A 33 -3.14 -2.10 -9.99
CA VAL A 33 -4.16 -2.87 -10.70
C VAL A 33 -4.75 -3.93 -9.79
N THR A 34 -5.99 -4.33 -10.07
CA THR A 34 -6.72 -5.31 -9.26
C THR A 34 -6.77 -6.66 -9.94
N THR A 35 -6.51 -7.72 -9.18
CA THR A 35 -6.81 -9.10 -9.57
C THR A 35 -7.64 -9.77 -8.49
N THR A 36 -8.17 -10.95 -8.81
CA THR A 36 -8.67 -11.84 -7.76
C THR A 36 -7.50 -12.35 -6.93
N ALA A 37 -7.80 -12.92 -5.77
CA ALA A 37 -6.77 -13.35 -4.84
C ALA A 37 -6.34 -14.82 -5.02
N GLY A 38 -6.88 -15.52 -6.02
CA GLY A 38 -6.58 -16.92 -6.22
C GLY A 38 -6.93 -17.76 -4.98
N ARG A 39 -5.94 -18.43 -4.42
CA ARG A 39 -6.11 -19.28 -3.22
C ARG A 39 -5.94 -18.53 -1.90
N LEU A 40 -5.63 -17.24 -1.94
CA LEU A 40 -5.48 -16.45 -0.72
C LEU A 40 -6.83 -16.27 -0.03
N PRO A 41 -6.85 -16.19 1.32
CA PRO A 41 -8.07 -15.91 2.08
C PRO A 41 -8.43 -14.42 2.02
N ALA A 42 -8.62 -13.92 0.82
CA ALA A 42 -8.95 -12.53 0.50
C ALA A 42 -9.79 -12.53 -0.77
N ARG A 43 -10.50 -11.44 -1.03
CA ARG A 43 -11.29 -11.31 -2.25
C ARG A 43 -10.45 -10.82 -3.42
N TYR A 44 -9.56 -9.87 -3.17
CA TYR A 44 -8.79 -9.19 -4.22
C TYR A 44 -7.36 -8.99 -3.78
N VAL A 45 -6.48 -8.82 -4.77
CA VAL A 45 -5.12 -8.31 -4.56
C VAL A 45 -4.98 -7.04 -5.40
N PHE A 46 -4.53 -5.97 -4.77
CA PHE A 46 -4.19 -4.72 -5.45
C PHE A 46 -2.67 -4.70 -5.63
N HIS A 47 -2.22 -4.70 -6.87
CA HIS A 47 -0.80 -4.76 -7.21
C HIS A 47 -0.31 -3.33 -7.43
N ALA A 48 0.23 -2.74 -6.39
CA ALA A 48 0.79 -1.39 -6.45
C ALA A 48 2.22 -1.42 -6.95
N VAL A 49 2.57 -0.44 -7.77
CA VAL A 49 3.94 -0.27 -8.27
C VAL A 49 4.60 0.84 -7.47
N GLY A 50 5.36 0.46 -6.45
CA GLY A 50 6.10 1.40 -5.62
C GLY A 50 7.28 2.01 -6.36
N PRO A 51 7.71 3.23 -5.97
CA PRO A 51 8.89 3.84 -6.55
C PRO A 51 10.18 3.18 -6.06
N VAL A 52 11.20 3.16 -6.92
CA VAL A 52 12.56 2.86 -6.52
C VAL A 52 13.13 4.12 -5.85
N TYR A 53 13.64 3.97 -4.65
CA TYR A 53 14.19 5.11 -3.90
C TYR A 53 15.58 5.45 -4.42
N ARG A 54 15.81 6.74 -4.68
CA ARG A 54 17.13 7.26 -5.06
C ARG A 54 17.68 8.17 -3.96
N ASP A 55 17.03 9.29 -3.72
CA ASP A 55 17.47 10.28 -2.73
C ASP A 55 16.29 11.02 -2.06
N GLY A 56 15.06 10.68 -2.38
CA GLY A 56 13.87 11.34 -1.88
C GLY A 56 13.53 12.66 -2.58
N LYS A 57 14.29 13.03 -3.63
CA LYS A 57 14.14 14.30 -4.36
C LYS A 57 13.64 14.14 -5.79
N HIS A 58 13.25 12.92 -6.18
CA HIS A 58 12.76 12.58 -7.52
C HIS A 58 11.28 12.17 -7.50
N GLY A 59 10.50 12.76 -6.59
CA GLY A 59 9.08 12.49 -6.49
C GLY A 59 8.72 11.18 -5.78
N GLU A 60 9.68 10.49 -5.18
CA GLU A 60 9.44 9.20 -4.52
C GLU A 60 8.39 9.30 -3.39
N PRO A 61 8.40 10.34 -2.52
CA PRO A 61 7.36 10.45 -1.50
C PRO A 61 5.95 10.55 -2.08
N ASP A 62 5.76 11.33 -3.12
CA ASP A 62 4.46 11.50 -3.77
C ASP A 62 4.01 10.22 -4.47
N LEU A 63 4.94 9.53 -5.12
CA LEU A 63 4.64 8.24 -5.78
C LEU A 63 4.29 7.16 -4.75
N LEU A 64 5.01 7.11 -3.63
CA LEU A 64 4.70 6.15 -2.57
C LEU A 64 3.34 6.45 -1.95
N ALA A 65 3.04 7.70 -1.65
CA ALA A 65 1.73 8.11 -1.14
C ALA A 65 0.62 7.74 -2.13
N SER A 66 0.87 7.94 -3.42
CA SER A 66 -0.07 7.58 -4.50
C SER A 66 -0.39 6.08 -4.50
N CYS A 67 0.59 5.22 -4.23
CA CYS A 67 0.36 3.77 -4.13
C CYS A 67 -0.71 3.46 -3.08
N TYR A 68 -0.59 4.03 -1.90
CA TYR A 68 -1.54 3.80 -0.82
C TYR A 68 -2.92 4.37 -1.16
N ARG A 69 -2.99 5.60 -1.67
CA ARG A 69 -4.26 6.22 -2.05
C ARG A 69 -4.96 5.45 -3.17
N THR A 70 -4.22 5.02 -4.18
CA THR A 70 -4.77 4.27 -5.31
C THR A 70 -5.36 2.94 -4.84
N CYS A 71 -4.65 2.22 -3.97
CA CYS A 71 -5.15 0.97 -3.41
C CYS A 71 -6.44 1.19 -2.59
N LEU A 72 -6.51 2.27 -1.82
CA LEU A 72 -7.71 2.58 -1.05
C LEU A 72 -8.90 2.95 -1.97
N LYS A 73 -8.63 3.65 -3.06
CA LYS A 73 -9.66 3.92 -4.08
C LYS A 73 -10.16 2.64 -4.72
N LEU A 74 -9.26 1.71 -5.04
CA LEU A 74 -9.64 0.40 -5.58
C LEU A 74 -10.46 -0.40 -4.56
N ALA A 75 -10.10 -0.31 -3.29
CA ALA A 75 -10.86 -0.94 -2.21
C ALA A 75 -12.28 -0.37 -2.13
N ASP A 76 -12.45 0.94 -2.26
CA ASP A 76 -13.76 1.58 -2.28
C ASP A 76 -14.59 1.15 -3.49
N GLN A 77 -13.98 1.01 -4.67
CA GLN A 77 -14.66 0.51 -5.86
C GLN A 77 -15.21 -0.90 -5.66
N ARG A 78 -14.57 -1.69 -4.80
CA ARG A 78 -14.99 -3.06 -4.45
C ARG A 78 -15.77 -3.12 -3.14
N GLN A 79 -16.03 -1.99 -2.51
CA GLN A 79 -16.71 -1.88 -1.22
C GLN A 79 -16.06 -2.75 -0.14
N ALA A 80 -14.73 -2.80 -0.13
CA ALA A 80 -13.97 -3.55 0.85
C ALA A 80 -14.01 -2.84 2.21
N ALA A 81 -14.17 -3.61 3.28
CA ALA A 81 -14.19 -3.08 4.64
C ALA A 81 -12.80 -3.04 5.27
N SER A 82 -11.88 -3.88 4.81
CA SER A 82 -10.52 -3.96 5.34
C SER A 82 -9.50 -4.14 4.23
N VAL A 83 -8.31 -3.55 4.43
CA VAL A 83 -7.18 -3.65 3.51
C VAL A 83 -5.93 -3.93 4.32
N SER A 84 -5.11 -4.86 3.83
CA SER A 84 -3.79 -5.13 4.40
C SER A 84 -2.71 -4.60 3.48
N PHE A 85 -1.71 -3.93 4.03
CA PHE A 85 -0.58 -3.41 3.28
C PHE A 85 0.75 -3.92 3.84
N PRO A 86 1.72 -4.23 2.97
CA PRO A 86 3.11 -4.36 3.39
C PRO A 86 3.76 -2.98 3.46
N ALA A 87 5.04 -2.95 3.85
CA ALA A 87 5.86 -1.73 3.78
C ALA A 87 6.33 -1.53 2.33
N ILE A 88 5.53 -0.90 1.49
CA ILE A 88 5.80 -0.72 0.07
C ILE A 88 7.13 -0.01 -0.15
N SER A 89 7.92 -0.48 -1.12
CA SER A 89 9.22 0.05 -1.56
C SER A 89 10.39 -0.13 -0.57
N THR A 90 10.18 -0.71 0.61
CA THR A 90 11.25 -0.80 1.63
C THR A 90 12.17 -2.02 1.48
N GLY A 91 11.85 -2.94 0.57
CA GLY A 91 12.72 -4.08 0.27
C GLY A 91 13.81 -3.71 -0.72
N VAL A 92 13.86 -4.42 -1.86
CA VAL A 92 14.87 -4.19 -2.91
C VAL A 92 14.85 -2.78 -3.50
N TYR A 93 13.73 -2.06 -3.41
CA TYR A 93 13.63 -0.68 -3.89
C TYR A 93 14.29 0.33 -2.95
N GLY A 94 14.69 -0.09 -1.77
CA GLY A 94 15.60 0.66 -0.90
C GLY A 94 15.02 1.89 -0.20
N TYR A 95 13.70 2.04 -0.14
CA TYR A 95 13.11 3.18 0.56
C TYR A 95 13.44 3.06 2.06
N PRO A 96 13.99 4.11 2.69
CA PRO A 96 14.28 4.08 4.13
C PRO A 96 13.00 3.84 4.95
N LEU A 97 13.06 2.93 5.90
CA LEU A 97 11.90 2.49 6.68
C LEU A 97 11.18 3.64 7.39
N ASP A 98 11.91 4.52 8.05
CA ASP A 98 11.31 5.62 8.81
C ASP A 98 10.57 6.60 7.90
N GLU A 99 11.18 6.94 6.77
CA GLU A 99 10.55 7.84 5.79
C GLU A 99 9.36 7.17 5.12
N ALA A 100 9.49 5.89 4.74
CA ALA A 100 8.39 5.14 4.13
C ALA A 100 7.19 5.00 5.08
N ALA A 101 7.45 4.74 6.35
CA ALA A 101 6.41 4.63 7.38
C ALA A 101 5.66 5.94 7.54
N GLU A 102 6.36 7.06 7.56
CA GLU A 102 5.75 8.39 7.66
C GLU A 102 4.83 8.67 6.47
N VAL A 103 5.30 8.40 5.26
CA VAL A 103 4.49 8.57 4.04
C VAL A 103 3.24 7.69 4.08
N ALA A 104 3.40 6.41 4.42
CA ALA A 104 2.31 5.44 4.46
C ALA A 104 1.22 5.84 5.46
N ILE A 105 1.61 6.14 6.68
CA ILE A 105 0.67 6.49 7.76
C ILE A 105 -0.08 7.78 7.42
N ARG A 106 0.62 8.80 6.93
CA ARG A 106 -0.01 10.08 6.58
C ARG A 106 -0.95 9.94 5.38
N ALA A 107 -0.55 9.20 4.34
CA ALA A 107 -1.39 8.99 3.17
C ALA A 107 -2.67 8.23 3.51
N VAL A 108 -2.56 7.15 4.27
CA VAL A 108 -3.71 6.36 4.70
C VAL A 108 -4.60 7.16 5.64
N GLY A 109 -4.02 7.83 6.64
CA GLY A 109 -4.76 8.65 7.58
C GLY A 109 -5.53 9.79 6.92
N ALA A 110 -4.89 10.49 5.99
CA ALA A 110 -5.54 11.56 5.23
C ALA A 110 -6.69 11.05 4.37
N TYR A 111 -6.52 9.90 3.73
CA TYR A 111 -7.56 9.29 2.92
C TYR A 111 -8.79 8.92 3.76
N LEU A 112 -8.58 8.23 4.88
CA LEU A 112 -9.66 7.79 5.75
C LEU A 112 -10.42 8.97 6.39
N LYS A 113 -9.74 10.09 6.58
CA LYS A 113 -10.34 11.30 7.16
C LYS A 113 -11.14 12.09 6.11
N ALA A 114 -10.60 12.24 4.90
CA ALA A 114 -11.14 13.14 3.88
C ALA A 114 -12.24 12.52 3.03
N GLU A 115 -12.21 11.20 2.85
CA GLU A 115 -13.10 10.51 1.93
C GLU A 115 -14.25 9.80 2.65
N GLU A 116 -15.40 9.76 2.00
CA GLU A 116 -16.46 8.81 2.34
C GLU A 116 -16.02 7.44 1.84
N THR A 117 -15.60 6.57 2.75
CA THR A 117 -14.98 5.30 2.39
C THR A 117 -15.69 4.11 3.03
N SER A 118 -15.71 2.98 2.30
CA SER A 118 -16.15 1.70 2.83
C SER A 118 -15.13 1.09 3.79
N VAL A 119 -13.87 1.50 3.71
CA VAL A 119 -12.77 0.93 4.50
C VAL A 119 -12.90 1.35 5.96
N ARG A 120 -12.96 0.36 6.84
CA ARG A 120 -13.07 0.54 8.30
C ARG A 120 -11.79 0.18 9.03
N GLU A 121 -10.94 -0.63 8.41
CA GLU A 121 -9.72 -1.13 9.02
C GLU A 121 -8.61 -1.22 7.98
N VAL A 122 -7.44 -0.68 8.31
CA VAL A 122 -6.22 -0.85 7.54
C VAL A 122 -5.19 -1.51 8.44
N LEU A 123 -4.63 -2.64 7.98
CA LEU A 123 -3.61 -3.40 8.68
C LEU A 123 -2.30 -3.29 7.93
N PHE A 124 -1.25 -2.88 8.62
CA PHE A 124 0.11 -2.97 8.06
C PHE A 124 0.73 -4.28 8.54
N VAL A 125 0.95 -5.18 7.59
CA VAL A 125 1.56 -6.50 7.85
C VAL A 125 3.03 -6.41 7.49
N LEU A 126 3.88 -6.39 8.50
CA LEU A 126 5.26 -6.00 8.39
C LEU A 126 6.17 -7.21 8.65
N PHE A 127 7.19 -7.38 7.81
CA PHE A 127 8.01 -8.59 7.80
C PHE A 127 9.10 -8.58 8.87
N THR A 128 9.62 -7.41 9.25
CA THR A 128 10.72 -7.29 10.22
C THR A 128 10.31 -6.50 11.45
N GLY A 129 11.03 -6.71 12.56
CA GLY A 129 10.86 -5.92 13.78
C GLY A 129 11.15 -4.44 13.55
N ASP A 130 12.16 -4.13 12.73
CA ASP A 130 12.51 -2.74 12.40
C ASP A 130 11.37 -2.04 11.67
N ALA A 131 10.70 -2.73 10.74
CA ALA A 131 9.53 -2.19 10.06
C ALA A 131 8.37 -1.97 11.03
N CYS A 132 8.12 -2.92 11.93
CA CYS A 132 7.09 -2.77 12.97
C CYS A 132 7.35 -1.54 13.85
N GLU A 133 8.60 -1.36 14.28
CA GLU A 133 8.99 -0.22 15.10
C GLU A 133 8.81 1.11 14.36
N ALA A 134 9.24 1.17 13.11
CA ALA A 134 9.12 2.38 12.29
C ALA A 134 7.66 2.78 12.07
N PHE A 135 6.80 1.82 11.73
CA PHE A 135 5.38 2.08 11.49
C PHE A 135 4.65 2.42 12.79
N ALA A 136 4.96 1.73 13.90
CA ALA A 136 4.37 2.05 15.20
C ALA A 136 4.76 3.47 15.65
N ALA A 137 6.01 3.87 15.46
CA ALA A 137 6.46 5.21 15.79
C ALA A 137 5.78 6.28 14.93
N ALA A 138 5.66 6.05 13.61
CA ALA A 138 4.96 6.95 12.71
C ALA A 138 3.48 7.09 13.08
N LEU A 139 2.82 5.99 13.43
CA LEU A 139 1.43 6.00 13.85
C LEU A 139 1.25 6.78 15.16
N GLY A 140 2.15 6.60 16.11
CA GLY A 140 2.14 7.33 17.38
C GLY A 140 2.27 8.85 17.18
N ARG A 141 3.19 9.28 16.31
CA ARG A 141 3.34 10.70 15.97
C ARG A 141 2.09 11.28 15.31
N TYR A 142 1.53 10.54 14.36
CA TYR A 142 0.31 10.97 13.65
C TYR A 142 -0.88 11.09 14.60
N ALA A 143 -1.06 10.13 15.49
CA ALA A 143 -2.14 10.16 16.48
C ALA A 143 -1.98 11.34 17.44
N ALA A 144 -0.76 11.63 17.91
CA ALA A 144 -0.47 12.74 18.80
C ALA A 144 -0.78 14.09 18.13
N GLU A 145 -0.37 14.27 16.88
CA GLU A 145 -0.67 15.48 16.10
C GLU A 145 -2.18 15.71 15.95
N ARG A 146 -2.94 14.65 15.75
CA ARG A 146 -4.39 14.75 15.62
C ARG A 146 -5.07 15.14 16.93
N LEU A 147 -4.57 14.64 18.06
CA LEU A 147 -5.08 15.01 19.37
C LEU A 147 -4.78 16.46 19.70
N GLU A 148 -3.59 16.95 19.37
CA GLU A 148 -3.23 18.35 19.53
C GLU A 148 -4.13 19.27 18.69
N GLY A 149 -4.48 18.86 17.48
CA GLY A 149 -5.38 19.59 16.61
C GLY A 149 -6.83 19.69 17.11
N LEU A 150 -7.21 18.89 18.09
CA LEU A 150 -8.53 18.93 18.71
C LEU A 150 -8.63 19.89 19.91
N GLU A 151 -7.49 20.34 20.40
CA GLU A 151 -7.40 21.31 21.50
C GLU A 151 -7.45 22.74 20.94
#